data_3b8f9ae8d098d90f586271c661f09776
#
_entry.id   3b8f9ae8d098d90f586271c661f09776
#
_cell.length_a   1.000
_cell.length_b   1.000
_cell.length_c   1.000
_cell.angle_alpha   90.00
_cell.angle_beta   90.00
_cell.angle_gamma   90.00
#
_symmetry.space_group_name_H-M   'P 1'
#
loop_
_entity.id
_entity.type
_entity.pdbx_description
1 polymer ?
#
loop_
_entity_poly.entity_id
_entity_poly.type
_entity_poly.pdbx_seq_one_letter_code
_entity_poly.pdbx_strand_id
1 'polypeptide(L)'
;VFDNSVVDVFPDMIQRSVPGYQTIINHTGELADRFVVENSHCYDLGCSLGASTLAIRERIENRNATIYAVDNSQAMLDKLATILEGQPASTATQLIKGDICDIQITNASLVILNFTLQFVPLAQRAELISRIYEGLNTNGCLIISEKLHFEPESLNQLLSELHHQFKRDQGYSDLEISQKRDAIDKV
;
A
#
# COMPACT_ATOMS: atom_id res chain seq x y z
N VAL A 1 -10.55 -2.72 11.35
CA VAL A 1 -11.45 -2.01 10.42
C VAL A 1 -10.97 -0.56 10.35
N PHE A 2 -10.63 -0.10 9.15
CA PHE A 2 -10.24 1.30 8.91
C PHE A 2 -11.51 2.11 8.69
N ASP A 3 -12.04 2.70 9.76
CA ASP A 3 -13.24 3.53 9.76
C ASP A 3 -12.91 5.04 9.76
N ASN A 4 -13.94 5.87 9.80
CA ASN A 4 -13.79 7.33 9.78
C ASN A 4 -12.88 7.88 10.91
N SER A 5 -12.77 7.21 12.05
CA SER A 5 -11.93 7.66 13.17
C SER A 5 -10.43 7.50 12.88
N VAL A 6 -10.08 6.61 11.95
CA VAL A 6 -8.69 6.32 11.56
C VAL A 6 -8.25 7.21 10.40
N VAL A 7 -9.16 7.61 9.51
CA VAL A 7 -8.86 8.35 8.27
C VAL A 7 -8.02 9.61 8.51
N ASP A 8 -8.40 10.43 9.49
CA ASP A 8 -7.74 11.72 9.73
C ASP A 8 -6.37 11.58 10.40
N VAL A 9 -6.15 10.51 11.17
CA VAL A 9 -4.89 10.27 11.88
C VAL A 9 -3.93 9.34 11.11
N PHE A 10 -4.42 8.68 10.05
CA PHE A 10 -3.68 7.68 9.32
C PHE A 10 -2.36 8.20 8.70
N PRO A 11 -2.31 9.39 8.07
CA PRO A 11 -1.07 9.90 7.49
C PRO A 11 0.05 10.10 8.52
N ASP A 12 -0.27 10.67 9.68
CA ASP A 12 0.68 10.82 10.79
C ASP A 12 1.08 9.46 11.36
N MET A 13 0.08 8.62 11.57
CA MET A 13 0.28 7.29 12.13
C MET A 13 1.22 6.42 11.29
N ILE A 14 1.05 6.38 9.96
CA ILE A 14 1.85 5.52 9.09
C ILE A 14 3.30 6.01 9.01
N GLN A 15 3.52 7.31 8.91
CA GLN A 15 4.85 7.90 8.87
C GLN A 15 5.64 7.65 10.15
N ARG A 16 4.98 7.76 11.31
CA ARG A 16 5.58 7.53 12.63
C ARG A 16 5.72 6.06 13.00
N SER A 17 5.03 5.16 12.29
CA SER A 17 5.03 3.72 12.59
C SER A 17 5.88 2.88 11.64
N VAL A 18 6.14 3.34 10.42
CA VAL A 18 6.85 2.58 9.39
C VAL A 18 8.17 3.25 9.06
N PRO A 19 9.32 2.66 9.45
CA PRO A 19 10.63 3.17 9.08
C PRO A 19 10.77 3.30 7.56
N GLY A 20 11.20 4.48 7.08
CA GLY A 20 11.42 4.71 5.65
C GLY A 20 10.15 4.79 4.79
N TYR A 21 8.96 4.96 5.38
CA TYR A 21 7.70 5.01 4.63
C TYR A 21 7.76 5.97 3.44
N GLN A 22 8.20 7.21 3.65
CA GLN A 22 8.29 8.19 2.57
C GLN A 22 9.26 7.76 1.46
N THR A 23 10.35 7.08 1.81
CA THR A 23 11.31 6.53 0.85
C THR A 23 10.65 5.44 -0.01
N ILE A 24 9.85 4.56 0.60
CA ILE A 24 9.10 3.52 -0.11
C ILE A 24 8.12 4.16 -1.11
N ILE A 25 7.37 5.18 -0.69
CA ILE A 25 6.43 5.89 -1.57
C ILE A 25 7.15 6.57 -2.74
N ASN A 26 8.28 7.25 -2.47
CA ASN A 26 9.08 7.89 -3.51
C ASN A 26 9.60 6.87 -4.54
N HIS A 27 10.15 5.73 -4.08
CA HIS A 27 10.61 4.66 -4.96
C HIS A 27 9.47 3.99 -5.73
N THR A 28 8.27 3.91 -5.15
CA THR A 28 7.08 3.44 -5.88
C THR A 28 6.81 4.33 -7.10
N GLY A 29 6.90 5.65 -6.95
CA GLY A 29 6.79 6.59 -8.06
C GLY A 29 7.92 6.44 -9.10
N GLU A 30 9.16 6.28 -8.66
CA GLU A 30 10.31 6.06 -9.55
C GLU A 30 10.19 4.75 -10.35
N LEU A 31 9.72 3.69 -9.72
CA LEU A 31 9.46 2.41 -10.39
C LEU A 31 8.28 2.53 -11.35
N ALA A 32 7.25 3.30 -11.01
CA ALA A 32 6.15 3.59 -11.93
C ALA A 32 6.65 4.30 -13.19
N ASP A 33 7.52 5.29 -13.06
CA ASP A 33 8.12 5.96 -14.22
C ASP A 33 8.89 4.99 -15.13
N ARG A 34 9.50 3.97 -14.57
CA ARG A 34 10.31 3.00 -15.32
C ARG A 34 9.48 1.89 -15.96
N PHE A 35 8.44 1.39 -15.28
CA PHE A 35 7.73 0.17 -15.68
C PHE A 35 6.37 0.40 -16.31
N VAL A 36 5.72 1.53 -16.04
CA VAL A 36 4.40 1.79 -16.63
C VAL A 36 4.55 2.12 -18.11
N VAL A 37 3.81 1.41 -18.94
CA VAL A 37 3.79 1.62 -20.38
C VAL A 37 2.47 2.25 -20.84
N GLU A 38 2.45 2.82 -22.03
CA GLU A 38 1.24 3.41 -22.61
C GLU A 38 0.10 2.41 -22.72
N ASN A 39 -1.13 2.87 -22.48
CA ASN A 39 -2.36 2.10 -22.60
C ASN A 39 -2.40 0.86 -21.68
N SER A 40 -1.68 0.89 -20.57
CA SER A 40 -1.65 -0.18 -19.58
C SER A 40 -2.35 0.20 -18.28
N HIS A 41 -2.41 -0.75 -17.36
CA HIS A 41 -3.03 -0.58 -16.05
C HIS A 41 -1.99 -0.61 -14.92
N CYS A 42 -2.24 0.20 -13.89
CA CYS A 42 -1.56 0.16 -12.60
C CYS A 42 -2.59 -0.23 -11.53
N TYR A 43 -2.23 -1.13 -10.63
CA TYR A 43 -3.10 -1.54 -9.53
C TYR A 43 -2.44 -1.20 -8.20
N ASP A 44 -3.08 -0.33 -7.41
CA ASP A 44 -2.70 -0.04 -6.02
C ASP A 44 -3.65 -0.82 -5.11
N LEU A 45 -3.22 -2.00 -4.68
CA LEU A 45 -4.04 -2.95 -3.92
C LEU A 45 -3.90 -2.70 -2.42
N GLY A 46 -4.96 -2.21 -1.79
CA GLY A 46 -4.97 -1.67 -0.44
C GLY A 46 -4.47 -0.23 -0.42
N CYS A 47 -5.04 0.60 -1.30
CA CYS A 47 -4.56 1.96 -1.57
C CYS A 47 -4.71 2.92 -0.39
N SER A 48 -5.58 2.64 0.58
CA SER A 48 -5.84 3.52 1.73
C SER A 48 -6.13 4.96 1.27
N LEU A 49 -5.40 5.94 1.77
CA LEU A 49 -5.51 7.36 1.37
C LEU A 49 -4.71 7.69 0.08
N GLY A 50 -4.23 6.69 -0.64
CA GLY A 50 -3.66 6.84 -1.97
C GLY A 50 -2.22 7.36 -2.03
N ALA A 51 -1.40 7.18 -1.01
CA ALA A 51 -0.01 7.66 -1.06
C ALA A 51 0.75 7.09 -2.26
N SER A 52 0.67 5.77 -2.51
CA SER A 52 1.25 5.13 -3.70
C SER A 52 0.56 5.61 -4.98
N THR A 53 -0.78 5.66 -4.99
CA THR A 53 -1.57 6.16 -6.12
C THR A 53 -1.12 7.56 -6.55
N LEU A 54 -0.95 8.49 -5.61
CA LEU A 54 -0.52 9.87 -5.91
C LEU A 54 0.90 9.92 -6.45
N ALA A 55 1.83 9.17 -5.84
CA ALA A 55 3.21 9.08 -6.30
C ALA A 55 3.31 8.51 -7.73
N ILE A 56 2.46 7.54 -8.08
CA ILE A 56 2.38 7.00 -9.45
C ILE A 56 1.83 8.06 -10.40
N ARG A 57 0.70 8.71 -10.06
CA ARG A 57 0.05 9.72 -10.90
C ARG A 57 1.01 10.83 -11.33
N GLU A 58 1.81 11.30 -10.38
CA GLU A 58 2.80 12.36 -10.62
C GLU A 58 3.86 11.96 -11.64
N ARG A 59 4.21 10.69 -11.72
CA ARG A 59 5.32 10.19 -12.57
C ARG A 59 4.88 9.70 -13.94
N ILE A 60 3.63 9.29 -14.10
CA ILE A 60 3.14 8.68 -15.36
C ILE A 60 2.20 9.59 -16.15
N GLU A 61 2.24 10.87 -15.85
CA GLU A 61 1.46 11.89 -16.53
C GLU A 61 1.55 11.76 -18.02
N ASN A 62 0.85 11.70 -18.90
CA ASN A 62 0.99 11.56 -20.37
C ASN A 62 1.18 10.15 -20.92
N ARG A 63 1.06 9.09 -20.12
CA ARG A 63 1.20 7.70 -20.61
C ARG A 63 -0.13 7.05 -21.02
N ASN A 64 -1.25 7.76 -20.94
CA ASN A 64 -2.58 7.20 -21.20
C ASN A 64 -2.84 5.88 -20.45
N ALA A 65 -2.25 5.75 -19.26
CA ALA A 65 -2.43 4.60 -18.39
C ALA A 65 -3.58 4.85 -17.40
N THR A 66 -4.19 3.79 -16.88
CA THR A 66 -5.24 3.87 -15.86
C THR A 66 -4.75 3.29 -14.54
N ILE A 67 -4.94 4.03 -13.45
CA ILE A 67 -4.67 3.53 -12.09
C ILE A 67 -5.97 3.02 -11.48
N TYR A 68 -5.96 1.78 -11.03
CA TYR A 68 -7.02 1.17 -10.22
C TYR A 68 -6.59 1.18 -8.77
N ALA A 69 -7.15 2.09 -7.98
CA ALA A 69 -6.90 2.20 -6.54
C ALA A 69 -7.99 1.43 -5.79
N VAL A 70 -7.61 0.32 -5.20
CA VAL A 70 -8.53 -0.65 -4.58
C VAL A 70 -8.38 -0.61 -3.07
N ASP A 71 -9.50 -0.49 -2.35
CA ASP A 71 -9.54 -0.64 -0.89
C ASP A 71 -10.90 -1.20 -0.44
N ASN A 72 -10.93 -1.92 0.67
CA ASN A 72 -12.16 -2.42 1.26
C ASN A 72 -12.84 -1.42 2.20
N SER A 73 -12.19 -0.30 2.54
CA SER A 73 -12.72 0.78 3.36
C SER A 73 -13.33 1.90 2.50
N GLN A 74 -14.65 2.07 2.58
CA GLN A 74 -15.31 3.17 1.90
C GLN A 74 -14.80 4.53 2.41
N ALA A 75 -14.57 4.66 3.73
CA ALA A 75 -14.09 5.90 4.33
C ALA A 75 -12.72 6.34 3.77
N MET A 76 -11.81 5.39 3.52
CA MET A 76 -10.53 5.67 2.89
C MET A 76 -10.70 6.13 1.44
N LEU A 77 -11.56 5.47 0.67
CA LEU A 77 -11.84 5.83 -0.72
C LEU A 77 -12.52 7.19 -0.85
N ASP A 78 -13.46 7.52 0.03
CA ASP A 78 -14.14 8.83 0.02
C ASP A 78 -13.14 9.97 0.29
N LYS A 79 -12.22 9.76 1.23
CA LYS A 79 -11.15 10.73 1.49
C LYS A 79 -10.18 10.82 0.32
N LEU A 80 -9.79 9.69 -0.28
CA LEU A 80 -8.95 9.68 -1.47
C LEU A 80 -9.61 10.39 -2.64
N ALA A 81 -10.92 10.21 -2.87
CA ALA A 81 -11.66 10.94 -3.89
C ALA A 81 -11.52 12.46 -3.70
N THR A 82 -11.72 12.94 -2.47
CA THR A 82 -11.56 14.36 -2.13
C THR A 82 -10.13 14.87 -2.40
N ILE A 83 -9.11 14.07 -2.08
CA ILE A 83 -7.71 14.41 -2.35
C ILE A 83 -7.47 14.51 -3.87
N LEU A 84 -8.00 13.57 -4.66
CA LEU A 84 -7.85 13.54 -6.11
C LEU A 84 -8.54 14.72 -6.80
N GLU A 85 -9.70 15.16 -6.32
CA GLU A 85 -10.39 16.37 -6.80
C GLU A 85 -9.54 17.63 -6.62
N GLY A 86 -8.79 17.72 -5.52
CA GLY A 86 -7.88 18.83 -5.22
C GLY A 86 -6.57 18.79 -6.02
N GLN A 87 -6.27 17.71 -6.69
CA GLN A 87 -5.04 17.50 -7.45
C GLN A 87 -5.33 16.98 -8.86
N PRO A 88 -5.84 17.83 -9.77
CA PRO A 88 -6.13 17.42 -11.12
C PRO A 88 -4.87 16.95 -11.84
N ALA A 89 -4.97 15.80 -12.51
CA ALA A 89 -3.90 15.21 -13.32
C ALA A 89 -4.51 14.56 -14.57
N SER A 90 -3.70 14.40 -15.61
CA SER A 90 -4.13 13.76 -16.85
C SER A 90 -4.34 12.24 -16.70
N THR A 91 -3.69 11.62 -15.71
CA THR A 91 -3.76 10.17 -15.48
C THR A 91 -5.11 9.77 -14.88
N ALA A 92 -5.84 8.93 -15.60
CA ALA A 92 -7.11 8.39 -15.14
C ALA A 92 -6.91 7.53 -13.86
N THR A 93 -7.70 7.80 -12.84
CA THR A 93 -7.69 7.02 -11.59
C THR A 93 -9.10 6.56 -11.28
N GLN A 94 -9.28 5.26 -11.12
CA GLN A 94 -10.54 4.61 -10.75
C GLN A 94 -10.45 4.09 -9.32
N LEU A 95 -11.36 4.53 -8.46
CA LEU A 95 -11.48 4.05 -7.09
C LEU A 95 -12.41 2.84 -7.06
N ILE A 96 -11.93 1.73 -6.53
CA ILE A 96 -12.69 0.48 -6.46
C ILE A 96 -12.82 0.05 -5.01
N LYS A 97 -14.07 -0.02 -4.53
CA LYS A 97 -14.36 -0.66 -3.25
C LYS A 97 -14.45 -2.16 -3.45
N GLY A 98 -13.56 -2.92 -2.86
CA GLY A 98 -13.57 -4.38 -2.97
C GLY A 98 -12.49 -5.06 -2.16
N ASP A 99 -12.60 -6.39 -2.05
CA ASP A 99 -11.52 -7.23 -1.56
C ASP A 99 -10.49 -7.40 -2.69
N ILE A 100 -9.22 -7.16 -2.38
CA ILE A 100 -8.13 -7.33 -3.35
C ILE A 100 -8.02 -8.77 -3.86
N CYS A 101 -8.51 -9.73 -3.08
CA CYS A 101 -8.60 -11.13 -3.50
C CYS A 101 -9.64 -11.40 -4.59
N ASP A 102 -10.58 -10.50 -4.82
CA ASP A 102 -11.63 -10.65 -5.85
C ASP A 102 -11.35 -9.80 -7.12
N ILE A 103 -10.32 -8.97 -7.09
CA ILE A 103 -10.00 -8.07 -8.20
C ILE A 103 -9.38 -8.85 -9.35
N GLN A 104 -9.93 -8.67 -10.53
CA GLN A 104 -9.35 -9.17 -11.76
C GLN A 104 -8.21 -8.24 -12.22
N ILE A 105 -7.00 -8.77 -12.29
CA ILE A 105 -5.82 -8.05 -12.76
C ILE A 105 -5.63 -8.36 -14.26
N THR A 106 -5.57 -7.32 -15.07
CA THR A 106 -5.38 -7.47 -16.52
C THR A 106 -4.57 -6.32 -17.08
N ASN A 107 -3.78 -6.57 -18.11
CA ASN A 107 -2.97 -5.55 -18.80
C ASN A 107 -2.14 -4.72 -17.81
N ALA A 108 -1.66 -5.32 -16.73
CA ALA A 108 -0.96 -4.62 -15.68
C ALA A 108 0.51 -4.43 -16.03
N SER A 109 0.97 -3.19 -16.04
CA SER A 109 2.41 -2.88 -16.08
C SER A 109 2.99 -2.67 -14.68
N LEU A 110 2.14 -2.34 -13.70
CA LEU A 110 2.55 -2.15 -12.31
C LEU A 110 1.45 -2.63 -11.37
N VAL A 111 1.83 -3.41 -10.36
CA VAL A 111 0.96 -3.78 -9.23
C VAL A 111 1.69 -3.49 -7.93
N ILE A 112 0.99 -2.91 -6.96
CA ILE A 112 1.55 -2.52 -5.67
C ILE A 112 0.77 -3.18 -4.53
N LEU A 113 1.51 -3.73 -3.57
CA LEU A 113 1.06 -4.24 -2.28
C LEU A 113 1.94 -3.63 -1.17
N ASN A 114 1.68 -2.37 -0.81
CA ASN A 114 2.44 -1.69 0.24
C ASN A 114 1.75 -1.88 1.59
N PHE A 115 2.30 -2.78 2.42
CA PHE A 115 1.80 -3.14 3.77
C PHE A 115 0.37 -3.69 3.77
N THR A 116 -0.02 -4.37 2.69
CA THR A 116 -1.38 -4.87 2.47
C THR A 116 -1.47 -6.38 2.59
N LEU A 117 -0.47 -7.12 2.10
CA LEU A 117 -0.48 -8.58 2.05
C LEU A 117 -0.62 -9.21 3.45
N GLN A 118 -0.13 -8.52 4.49
CA GLN A 118 -0.27 -8.95 5.88
C GLN A 118 -1.74 -9.13 6.32
N PHE A 119 -2.68 -8.39 5.72
CA PHE A 119 -4.11 -8.48 6.03
C PHE A 119 -4.85 -9.54 5.21
N VAL A 120 -4.19 -10.15 4.21
CA VAL A 120 -4.73 -11.26 3.43
C VAL A 120 -4.52 -12.56 4.19
N PRO A 121 -5.56 -13.42 4.33
CA PRO A 121 -5.41 -14.74 4.94
C PRO A 121 -4.30 -15.55 4.26
N LEU A 122 -3.46 -16.22 5.06
CA LEU A 122 -2.30 -16.99 4.56
C LEU A 122 -2.67 -17.94 3.40
N ALA A 123 -3.82 -18.61 3.52
CA ALA A 123 -4.29 -19.55 2.51
C ALA A 123 -4.61 -18.91 1.14
N GLN A 124 -4.89 -17.60 1.11
CA GLN A 124 -5.26 -16.88 -0.12
C GLN A 124 -4.07 -16.14 -0.76
N ARG A 125 -2.96 -15.95 -0.03
CA ARG A 125 -1.82 -15.15 -0.51
C ARG A 125 -1.20 -15.71 -1.79
N ALA A 126 -1.00 -17.02 -1.86
CA ALA A 126 -0.40 -17.67 -3.02
C ALA A 126 -1.29 -17.49 -4.27
N GLU A 127 -2.62 -17.63 -4.12
CA GLU A 127 -3.57 -17.42 -5.20
C GLU A 127 -3.61 -15.96 -5.67
N LEU A 128 -3.58 -15.00 -4.75
CA LEU A 128 -3.49 -13.59 -5.08
C LEU A 128 -2.22 -13.27 -5.89
N ILE A 129 -1.06 -13.77 -5.46
CA ILE A 129 0.20 -13.56 -6.17
C ILE A 129 0.17 -14.22 -7.55
N SER A 130 -0.40 -15.43 -7.70
CA SER A 130 -0.57 -16.08 -9.00
C SER A 130 -1.43 -15.25 -9.95
N ARG A 131 -2.55 -14.73 -9.48
CA ARG A 131 -3.43 -13.84 -10.26
C ARG A 131 -2.74 -12.54 -10.68
N ILE A 132 -1.95 -11.95 -9.80
CA ILE A 132 -1.13 -10.77 -10.14
C ILE A 132 -0.14 -11.14 -11.24
N TYR A 133 0.57 -12.25 -11.10
CA TYR A 133 1.53 -12.71 -12.09
C TYR A 133 0.88 -12.96 -13.48
N GLU A 134 -0.28 -13.60 -13.50
CA GLU A 134 -1.03 -13.86 -14.75
C GLU A 134 -1.56 -12.57 -15.40
N GLY A 135 -1.89 -11.55 -14.60
CA GLY A 135 -2.39 -10.27 -15.08
C GLY A 135 -1.32 -9.28 -15.50
N LEU A 136 -0.05 -9.52 -15.11
CA LEU A 136 1.08 -8.66 -15.49
C LEU A 136 1.44 -8.82 -16.97
N ASN A 137 1.68 -7.71 -17.61
CA ASN A 137 2.27 -7.68 -18.94
C ASN A 137 3.71 -8.21 -18.91
N THR A 138 4.23 -8.63 -20.06
CA THR A 138 5.68 -8.92 -20.21
C THR A 138 6.50 -7.72 -19.74
N ASN A 139 7.44 -7.94 -18.85
CA ASN A 139 8.22 -6.91 -18.15
C ASN A 139 7.43 -6.01 -17.19
N GLY A 140 6.21 -6.39 -16.82
CA GLY A 140 5.47 -5.73 -15.75
C GLY A 140 6.15 -5.94 -14.39
N CYS A 141 5.86 -5.06 -13.44
CA CYS A 141 6.49 -5.02 -12.12
C CYS A 141 5.45 -5.22 -11.01
N LEU A 142 5.78 -6.07 -10.03
CA LEU A 142 5.09 -6.17 -8.75
C LEU A 142 5.97 -5.57 -7.65
N ILE A 143 5.45 -4.60 -6.91
CA ILE A 143 6.08 -4.02 -5.72
C ILE A 143 5.39 -4.59 -4.50
N ILE A 144 6.16 -5.18 -3.59
CA ILE A 144 5.67 -5.64 -2.28
C ILE A 144 6.55 -5.00 -1.20
N SER A 145 5.92 -4.33 -0.25
CA SER A 145 6.57 -3.84 0.97
C SER A 145 5.85 -4.43 2.17
N GLU A 146 6.55 -5.24 2.96
CA GLU A 146 5.95 -5.95 4.09
C GLU A 146 6.90 -6.12 5.26
N LYS A 147 6.34 -6.39 6.42
CA LYS A 147 7.10 -6.83 7.59
C LYS A 147 7.60 -8.25 7.37
N LEU A 148 8.90 -8.47 7.55
CA LEU A 148 9.50 -9.77 7.44
C LEU A 148 9.51 -10.51 8.78
N HIS A 149 9.38 -11.83 8.72
CA HIS A 149 9.62 -12.76 9.80
C HIS A 149 10.85 -13.62 9.47
N PHE A 150 11.70 -13.87 10.45
CA PHE A 150 12.94 -14.63 10.27
C PHE A 150 12.91 -15.89 11.13
N GLU A 151 13.56 -16.95 10.66
CA GLU A 151 13.65 -18.23 11.37
C GLU A 151 14.31 -18.13 12.77
N PRO A 152 15.43 -17.41 12.99
CA PRO A 152 15.93 -17.21 14.35
C PRO A 152 15.02 -16.26 15.12
N GLU A 153 14.36 -16.76 16.17
CA GLU A 153 13.49 -15.95 17.04
C GLU A 153 14.23 -14.75 17.66
N SER A 154 15.53 -14.92 17.97
CA SER A 154 16.36 -13.82 18.46
C SER A 154 16.47 -12.64 17.51
N LEU A 155 16.41 -12.91 16.19
CA LEU A 155 16.42 -11.85 15.18
C LEU A 155 15.07 -11.13 15.13
N ASN A 156 13.95 -11.85 15.26
CA ASN A 156 12.62 -11.24 15.34
C ASN A 156 12.47 -10.35 16.58
N GLN A 157 13.01 -10.79 17.73
CA GLN A 157 13.05 -10.01 18.95
C GLN A 157 13.85 -8.72 18.77
N LEU A 158 15.07 -8.82 18.24
CA LEU A 158 15.92 -7.66 17.95
C LEU A 158 15.21 -6.65 17.02
N LEU A 159 14.62 -7.13 15.91
CA LEU A 159 13.92 -6.26 14.97
C LEU A 159 12.68 -5.62 15.61
N SER A 160 11.98 -6.34 16.49
CA SER A 160 10.87 -5.78 17.25
C SER A 160 11.32 -4.67 18.21
N GLU A 161 12.41 -4.89 18.92
CA GLU A 161 13.01 -3.88 19.82
C GLU A 161 13.44 -2.62 19.05
N LEU A 162 14.12 -2.78 17.92
CA LEU A 162 14.52 -1.68 17.05
C LEU A 162 13.31 -0.91 16.50
N HIS A 163 12.25 -1.63 16.12
CA HIS A 163 11.02 -1.01 15.65
C HIS A 163 10.28 -0.25 16.78
N HIS A 164 10.26 -0.79 18.01
CA HIS A 164 9.71 -0.09 19.16
C HIS A 164 10.54 1.16 19.49
N GLN A 165 11.88 1.07 19.40
CA GLN A 165 12.74 2.24 19.58
C GLN A 165 12.46 3.31 18.53
N PHE A 166 12.36 2.93 17.25
CA PHE A 166 11.97 3.86 16.19
C PHE A 166 10.65 4.58 16.50
N LYS A 167 9.61 3.86 16.97
CA LYS A 167 8.34 4.47 17.36
C LYS A 167 8.49 5.46 18.51
N ARG A 168 9.30 5.14 19.54
CA ARG A 168 9.60 6.08 20.64
C ARG A 168 10.28 7.35 20.12
N ASP A 169 11.25 7.21 19.24
CA ASP A 169 11.96 8.32 18.61
C ASP A 169 11.02 9.21 17.78
N GLN A 170 9.94 8.63 17.27
CA GLN A 170 8.83 9.33 16.59
C GLN A 170 7.75 9.84 17.56
N GLY A 171 7.97 9.79 18.86
CA GLY A 171 7.09 10.36 19.88
C GLY A 171 5.92 9.49 20.33
N TYR A 172 5.96 8.17 20.07
CA TYR A 172 5.00 7.24 20.66
C TYR A 172 5.36 6.94 22.10
N SER A 173 4.34 6.91 23.00
CA SER A 173 4.47 6.38 24.35
C SER A 173 4.48 4.84 24.35
N ASP A 174 5.03 4.23 25.39
CA ASP A 174 5.01 2.77 25.55
C ASP A 174 3.58 2.21 25.61
N LEU A 175 2.62 2.99 26.17
CA LEU A 175 1.22 2.61 26.19
C LEU A 175 0.62 2.53 24.77
N GLU A 176 0.87 3.51 23.92
CA GLU A 176 0.41 3.51 22.53
C GLU A 176 1.05 2.38 21.73
N ILE A 177 2.32 2.06 21.97
CA ILE A 177 3.03 0.95 21.31
C ILE A 177 2.38 -0.38 21.70
N SER A 178 2.06 -0.59 22.97
CA SER A 178 1.44 -1.83 23.47
C SER A 178 0.01 -2.01 22.92
N GLN A 179 -0.81 -0.95 22.94
CA GLN A 179 -2.17 -0.99 22.40
C GLN A 179 -2.23 -1.31 20.91
N LYS A 180 -1.29 -0.76 20.12
CA LYS A 180 -1.18 -1.04 18.68
C LYS A 180 -0.74 -2.47 18.40
N ARG A 181 0.18 -3.02 19.20
CA ARG A 181 0.58 -4.42 19.09
C ARG A 181 -0.63 -5.34 19.27
N ASP A 182 -1.41 -5.14 20.33
CA ASP A 182 -2.59 -5.96 20.64
C ASP A 182 -3.69 -5.87 19.58
N ALA A 183 -3.73 -4.78 18.81
CA ALA A 183 -4.67 -4.60 17.71
C ALA A 183 -4.21 -5.31 16.43
N ILE A 184 -2.89 -5.40 16.17
CA ILE A 184 -2.32 -6.03 14.98
C ILE A 184 -2.12 -7.55 15.17
N ASP A 185 -1.79 -8.00 16.39
CA ASP A 185 -1.62 -9.43 16.70
C ASP A 185 -2.92 -10.24 16.59
N LYS A 186 -4.04 -9.57 16.33
CA LYS A 186 -5.36 -10.19 16.09
C LYS A 186 -5.73 -10.33 14.62
N VAL A 187 -4.82 -9.98 13.70
CA VAL A 187 -5.04 -10.02 12.25
C VAL A 187 -4.24 -11.13 11.58
#